data_c17f9d0383e06272836f3ef872a67b53
#
_entry.id   c17f9d0383e06272836f3ef872a67b53
#
_cell.length_a   1.000
_cell.length_b   1.000
_cell.length_c   1.000
_cell.angle_alpha   90.00
_cell.angle_beta   90.00
_cell.angle_gamma   90.00
#
_symmetry.space_group_name_H-M   'P 1'
#
loop_
_entity.id
_entity.type
_entity.pdbx_description
1 polymer ?
#
loop_
_entity_poly.entity_id
_entity_poly.type
_entity_poly.pdbx_seq_one_letter_code
_entity_poly.pdbx_strand_id
1 'polypeptide(L)'
;MRCSRRVIGFVAAGLAWTAHAQFFNFNFGGGAPADVTGEVRLVPSPAVVGVPCHLVFSFASRQKVQVQRVSGLPETGVAYLAEMLEPYADNTYRLPVRFLAPCTNTLHLAVEGMLTTARGGGAFQMTTSSGFRKALAPLALDVRPLPEAGRPADFSGAVGTSFTLAQTLTPDRVHPGDLVTATYTLTFDGYCPSNAWPRIEHLSTAFRAYEPKEAAATPTSRTWTQVLVPRTTDATNSPLVSLSYYNPRTCRYEVARAPAKRLVFVSDTAASTQNTAVMVNAADASEPGPQAAASGTSAASSLLVLRFGPSDASPVLATLPPGTPAQERARTNGWRRLETPRAIGWSR
;
A
#
# COMPACT_ATOMS: atom_id res chain seq x y z
N MET A 1 -30.06 8.14 28.51
CA MET A 1 -28.61 8.11 28.27
C MET A 1 -28.35 8.28 26.75
N ARG A 2 -27.90 9.48 26.35
CA ARG A 2 -27.67 9.83 24.93
C ARG A 2 -26.22 9.50 24.57
N CYS A 3 -26.03 8.57 23.64
CA CYS A 3 -24.71 8.19 23.12
C CYS A 3 -24.37 9.09 21.95
N SER A 4 -23.42 10.00 22.14
CA SER A 4 -22.93 10.93 21.14
C SER A 4 -21.93 10.21 20.22
N ARG A 5 -22.28 10.01 18.94
CA ARG A 5 -21.38 9.54 17.88
C ARG A 5 -20.50 10.71 17.43
N ARG A 6 -19.21 10.66 17.74
CA ARG A 6 -18.20 11.51 17.11
C ARG A 6 -17.85 10.93 15.74
N VAL A 7 -18.21 11.66 14.71
CA VAL A 7 -17.75 11.44 13.33
C VAL A 7 -16.35 12.05 13.23
N ILE A 8 -15.34 11.22 13.03
CA ILE A 8 -13.99 11.67 12.70
C ILE A 8 -13.95 11.79 11.17
N GLY A 9 -13.96 13.04 10.69
CA GLY A 9 -13.79 13.35 9.28
C GLY A 9 -12.33 13.16 8.88
N PHE A 10 -12.08 12.23 7.95
CA PHE A 10 -10.83 12.16 7.20
C PHE A 10 -10.84 13.26 6.14
N VAL A 11 -9.95 14.23 6.28
CA VAL A 11 -9.64 15.20 5.23
C VAL A 11 -8.76 14.49 4.20
N ALA A 12 -9.37 14.06 3.12
CA ALA A 12 -8.63 13.69 1.92
C ALA A 12 -8.15 14.98 1.26
N ALA A 13 -6.84 15.21 1.25
CA ALA A 13 -6.22 16.28 0.46
C ALA A 13 -6.36 15.93 -1.02
N GLY A 14 -7.48 16.31 -1.63
CA GLY A 14 -7.69 16.29 -3.06
C GLY A 14 -6.87 17.40 -3.69
N LEU A 15 -5.83 17.06 -4.44
CA LEU A 15 -5.22 17.95 -5.44
C LEU A 15 -6.29 18.20 -6.50
N ALA A 16 -6.96 19.34 -6.38
CA ALA A 16 -7.86 19.85 -7.42
C ALA A 16 -7.01 20.27 -8.63
N TRP A 17 -6.89 19.37 -9.57
CA TRP A 17 -6.54 19.72 -10.93
C TRP A 17 -7.76 20.44 -11.52
N THR A 18 -7.69 21.79 -11.56
CA THR A 18 -8.58 22.59 -12.40
C THR A 18 -8.22 22.34 -13.85
N ALA A 19 -8.79 21.27 -14.41
CA ALA A 19 -8.83 21.12 -15.85
C ALA A 19 -9.66 22.29 -16.38
N HIS A 20 -9.01 23.23 -17.03
CA HIS A 20 -9.66 24.23 -17.87
C HIS A 20 -10.37 23.47 -18.99
N ALA A 21 -11.64 23.16 -18.79
CA ALA A 21 -12.51 22.73 -19.88
C ALA A 21 -12.66 23.91 -20.81
N GLN A 22 -11.87 23.96 -21.89
CA GLN A 22 -12.18 24.78 -23.05
C GLN A 22 -13.48 24.21 -23.61
N PHE A 23 -14.57 24.89 -23.32
CA PHE A 23 -15.86 24.66 -23.97
C PHE A 23 -15.70 25.04 -25.44
N PHE A 24 -15.34 24.10 -26.29
CA PHE A 24 -15.60 24.21 -27.70
C PHE A 24 -17.11 24.09 -27.89
N ASN A 25 -17.75 25.20 -28.13
CA ASN A 25 -19.17 25.30 -28.47
C ASN A 25 -19.33 24.73 -29.90
N PHE A 26 -19.41 23.39 -30.04
CA PHE A 26 -19.75 22.79 -31.32
C PHE A 26 -21.22 23.00 -31.57
N ASN A 27 -21.50 23.91 -32.49
CA ASN A 27 -22.83 24.11 -33.05
C ASN A 27 -23.20 22.83 -33.81
N PHE A 28 -24.04 21.98 -33.23
CA PHE A 28 -24.56 20.78 -33.86
C PHE A 28 -25.53 21.21 -34.99
N GLY A 29 -24.98 21.44 -36.19
CA GLY A 29 -25.78 21.63 -37.37
C GLY A 29 -26.73 20.43 -37.53
N GLY A 30 -28.03 20.70 -37.69
CA GLY A 30 -29.11 19.71 -37.78
C GLY A 30 -28.97 18.81 -39.00
N GLY A 31 -28.08 17.84 -38.95
CA GLY A 31 -28.10 16.69 -39.82
C GLY A 31 -29.14 15.68 -39.28
N ALA A 32 -29.80 14.96 -40.18
CA ALA A 32 -30.72 13.89 -39.84
C ALA A 32 -30.10 12.98 -38.78
N PRO A 33 -30.86 12.50 -37.76
CA PRO A 33 -30.36 11.68 -36.71
C PRO A 33 -29.65 10.48 -37.32
N ALA A 34 -28.33 10.40 -37.13
CA ALA A 34 -27.55 9.30 -37.63
C ALA A 34 -28.08 8.01 -36.99
N ASP A 35 -28.33 7.03 -37.83
CA ASP A 35 -28.95 5.74 -37.43
C ASP A 35 -27.91 4.89 -36.71
N VAL A 36 -27.64 5.27 -35.43
CA VAL A 36 -26.74 4.57 -34.53
C VAL A 36 -27.56 3.88 -33.46
N THR A 37 -27.51 2.58 -33.42
CA THR A 37 -28.02 1.80 -32.30
C THR A 37 -26.83 1.37 -31.44
N GLY A 38 -26.96 1.47 -30.11
CA GLY A 38 -25.91 1.11 -29.17
C GLY A 38 -26.48 0.24 -28.05
N GLU A 39 -25.69 -0.73 -27.63
CA GLU A 39 -25.96 -1.57 -26.48
C GLU A 39 -24.75 -1.56 -25.53
N VAL A 40 -25.02 -1.84 -24.26
CA VAL A 40 -23.99 -2.02 -23.25
C VAL A 40 -24.19 -3.35 -22.53
N ARG A 41 -23.11 -4.05 -22.28
CA ARG A 41 -23.10 -5.33 -21.56
C ARG A 41 -22.03 -5.34 -20.50
N LEU A 42 -22.30 -6.03 -19.39
CA LEU A 42 -21.31 -6.36 -18.36
C LEU A 42 -20.67 -7.72 -18.67
N VAL A 43 -19.35 -7.79 -18.70
CA VAL A 43 -18.60 -9.03 -19.01
C VAL A 43 -17.48 -9.23 -17.99
N PRO A 44 -17.47 -10.35 -17.24
CA PRO A 44 -18.50 -11.39 -17.17
C PRO A 44 -19.79 -10.91 -16.47
N SER A 45 -20.89 -11.60 -16.72
CA SER A 45 -22.14 -11.41 -15.99
C SER A 45 -22.63 -12.78 -15.49
N PRO A 46 -22.90 -12.96 -14.19
CA PRO A 46 -22.76 -11.97 -13.12
C PRO A 46 -21.31 -11.57 -12.86
N ALA A 47 -21.07 -10.32 -12.45
CA ALA A 47 -19.77 -9.89 -11.95
C ALA A 47 -19.60 -10.30 -10.48
N VAL A 48 -18.36 -10.33 -10.01
CA VAL A 48 -18.03 -10.65 -8.61
C VAL A 48 -17.23 -9.49 -7.99
N VAL A 49 -17.54 -9.16 -6.75
CA VAL A 49 -16.85 -8.08 -6.02
C VAL A 49 -15.33 -8.27 -6.03
N GLY A 50 -14.59 -7.21 -6.31
CA GLY A 50 -13.13 -7.20 -6.35
C GLY A 50 -12.53 -7.79 -7.64
N VAL A 51 -13.29 -8.51 -8.44
CA VAL A 51 -12.81 -9.11 -9.70
C VAL A 51 -12.92 -8.08 -10.83
N PRO A 52 -11.86 -7.91 -11.66
CA PRO A 52 -11.95 -7.06 -12.85
C PRO A 52 -13.02 -7.56 -13.82
N CYS A 53 -13.81 -6.64 -14.33
CA CYS A 53 -14.82 -6.89 -15.38
C CYS A 53 -14.85 -5.72 -16.36
N HIS A 54 -15.63 -5.82 -17.42
CA HIS A 54 -15.70 -4.80 -18.46
C HIS A 54 -17.14 -4.40 -18.74
N LEU A 55 -17.38 -3.10 -18.84
CA LEU A 55 -18.55 -2.58 -19.53
C LEU A 55 -18.21 -2.53 -21.02
N VAL A 56 -18.88 -3.34 -21.83
CA VAL A 56 -18.64 -3.44 -23.27
C VAL A 56 -19.75 -2.69 -23.99
N PHE A 57 -19.37 -1.67 -24.74
CA PHE A 57 -20.25 -0.80 -25.54
C PHE A 57 -20.12 -1.22 -27.00
N SER A 58 -21.19 -1.64 -27.62
CA SER A 58 -21.22 -2.04 -29.03
C SER A 58 -22.21 -1.14 -29.81
N PHE A 59 -21.78 -0.65 -30.95
CA PHE A 59 -22.58 0.25 -31.78
C PHE A 59 -22.78 -0.35 -33.16
N ALA A 60 -24.03 -0.47 -33.57
CA ALA A 60 -24.39 -0.82 -34.92
C ALA A 60 -24.51 0.48 -35.74
N SER A 61 -23.54 0.67 -36.66
CA SER A 61 -23.48 1.81 -37.58
C SER A 61 -22.65 1.44 -38.80
N ARG A 62 -23.03 2.01 -39.95
CA ARG A 62 -22.22 1.95 -41.21
C ARG A 62 -21.03 2.87 -41.18
N GLN A 63 -21.01 3.81 -40.23
CA GLN A 63 -19.96 4.80 -40.04
C GLN A 63 -19.07 4.36 -38.91
N LYS A 64 -17.83 4.84 -38.90
CA LYS A 64 -16.94 4.63 -37.78
C LYS A 64 -17.40 5.48 -36.60
N VAL A 65 -17.73 4.83 -35.48
CA VAL A 65 -18.13 5.45 -34.22
C VAL A 65 -16.88 5.80 -33.43
N GLN A 66 -16.77 7.02 -32.93
CA GLN A 66 -15.76 7.44 -31.97
C GLN A 66 -16.48 7.96 -30.72
N VAL A 67 -16.36 7.20 -29.63
CA VAL A 67 -16.95 7.60 -28.35
C VAL A 67 -16.04 8.61 -27.67
N GLN A 68 -16.61 9.75 -27.25
CA GLN A 68 -15.91 10.81 -26.55
C GLN A 68 -16.26 10.84 -25.07
N ARG A 69 -17.53 10.54 -24.74
CA ARG A 69 -18.02 10.60 -23.37
C ARG A 69 -19.09 9.56 -23.09
N VAL A 70 -19.05 9.01 -21.89
CA VAL A 70 -20.13 8.18 -21.32
C VAL A 70 -20.63 8.88 -20.06
N SER A 71 -21.95 9.03 -19.95
CA SER A 71 -22.62 9.60 -18.78
C SER A 71 -23.51 8.56 -18.10
N GLY A 72 -23.82 8.76 -16.83
CA GLY A 72 -24.61 7.81 -16.02
C GLY A 72 -23.80 6.68 -15.40
N LEU A 73 -22.46 6.75 -15.48
CA LEU A 73 -21.58 5.81 -14.78
C LEU A 73 -21.67 6.01 -13.26
N PRO A 74 -21.65 4.94 -12.46
CA PRO A 74 -21.71 5.04 -11.00
C PRO A 74 -20.45 5.72 -10.43
N GLU A 75 -20.64 6.66 -9.52
CA GLU A 75 -19.55 7.40 -8.88
C GLU A 75 -18.99 6.70 -7.64
N THR A 76 -19.78 5.81 -7.03
CA THR A 76 -19.41 5.10 -5.80
C THR A 76 -19.56 3.58 -5.97
N GLY A 77 -18.77 2.83 -5.21
CA GLY A 77 -18.83 1.36 -5.24
C GLY A 77 -18.18 0.71 -6.46
N VAL A 78 -17.54 1.51 -7.32
CA VAL A 78 -16.83 1.07 -8.53
C VAL A 78 -15.46 1.73 -8.59
N ALA A 79 -14.46 0.96 -8.94
CA ALA A 79 -13.14 1.47 -9.32
C ALA A 79 -12.98 1.33 -10.85
N TYR A 80 -12.70 2.43 -11.51
CA TYR A 80 -12.37 2.45 -12.93
C TYR A 80 -10.89 2.12 -13.10
N LEU A 81 -10.58 1.14 -13.94
CA LEU A 81 -9.22 0.65 -14.16
C LEU A 81 -8.55 1.33 -15.38
N ALA A 82 -9.34 2.10 -16.15
CA ALA A 82 -8.88 2.99 -17.19
C ALA A 82 -9.67 4.30 -17.15
N GLU A 83 -9.02 5.40 -17.52
CA GLU A 83 -9.65 6.73 -17.56
C GLU A 83 -10.58 6.90 -18.76
N MET A 84 -10.33 6.15 -19.84
CA MET A 84 -11.05 6.25 -21.10
C MET A 84 -11.51 4.88 -21.58
N LEU A 85 -12.50 4.91 -22.48
CA LEU A 85 -12.92 3.72 -23.21
C LEU A 85 -11.80 3.22 -24.12
N GLU A 86 -11.48 1.94 -24.00
CA GLU A 86 -10.50 1.27 -24.86
C GLU A 86 -11.18 0.71 -26.12
N PRO A 87 -10.67 0.98 -27.33
CA PRO A 87 -11.13 0.28 -28.53
C PRO A 87 -10.90 -1.24 -28.39
N TYR A 88 -11.92 -2.04 -28.71
CA TYR A 88 -11.86 -3.49 -28.59
C TYR A 88 -12.07 -4.21 -29.92
N ALA A 89 -13.02 -3.75 -30.70
CA ALA A 89 -13.30 -4.21 -32.05
C ALA A 89 -13.95 -3.06 -32.85
N ASP A 90 -14.32 -3.30 -34.09
CA ASP A 90 -15.02 -2.29 -34.90
C ASP A 90 -16.27 -1.82 -34.21
N ASN A 91 -16.35 -0.48 -34.00
CA ASN A 91 -17.43 0.19 -33.28
C ASN A 91 -17.77 -0.44 -31.91
N THR A 92 -16.79 -1.11 -31.30
CA THR A 92 -16.93 -1.73 -29.99
C THR A 92 -15.84 -1.21 -29.04
N TYR A 93 -16.25 -0.84 -27.86
CA TYR A 93 -15.38 -0.26 -26.83
C TYR A 93 -15.58 -1.02 -25.53
N ARG A 94 -14.54 -1.04 -24.69
CA ARG A 94 -14.62 -1.59 -23.35
C ARG A 94 -14.14 -0.56 -22.33
N LEU A 95 -14.76 -0.56 -21.16
CA LEU A 95 -14.32 0.16 -19.99
C LEU A 95 -14.03 -0.86 -18.90
N PRO A 96 -12.76 -1.09 -18.57
CA PRO A 96 -12.41 -1.99 -17.49
C PRO A 96 -12.79 -1.37 -16.14
N VAL A 97 -13.56 -2.11 -15.35
CA VAL A 97 -14.10 -1.68 -14.05
C VAL A 97 -13.96 -2.78 -13.01
N ARG A 98 -14.04 -2.40 -11.75
CA ARG A 98 -14.07 -3.32 -10.61
C ARG A 98 -15.14 -2.85 -9.62
N PHE A 99 -16.10 -3.68 -9.32
CA PHE A 99 -17.10 -3.39 -8.30
C PHE A 99 -16.51 -3.69 -6.91
N LEU A 100 -16.68 -2.74 -5.99
CA LEU A 100 -16.13 -2.82 -4.63
C LEU A 100 -17.17 -3.32 -3.61
N ALA A 101 -18.45 -3.32 -4.01
CA ALA A 101 -19.56 -3.82 -3.20
C ALA A 101 -20.56 -4.59 -4.09
N PRO A 102 -21.28 -5.56 -3.54
CA PRO A 102 -22.36 -6.25 -4.27
C PRO A 102 -23.49 -5.27 -4.57
N CYS A 103 -24.06 -5.37 -5.76
CA CYS A 103 -25.19 -4.53 -6.16
C CYS A 103 -26.05 -5.21 -7.25
N THR A 104 -27.34 -4.87 -7.25
CA THR A 104 -28.32 -5.31 -8.24
C THR A 104 -29.06 -4.11 -8.83
N ASN A 105 -28.32 -3.07 -9.19
CA ASN A 105 -28.86 -1.83 -9.70
C ASN A 105 -29.05 -1.85 -11.21
N THR A 106 -29.89 -0.95 -11.74
CA THR A 106 -30.01 -0.70 -13.17
C THR A 106 -29.26 0.58 -13.52
N LEU A 107 -28.33 0.49 -14.47
CA LEU A 107 -27.62 1.66 -15.00
C LEU A 107 -28.34 2.22 -16.21
N HIS A 108 -28.52 3.53 -16.23
CA HIS A 108 -29.01 4.32 -17.35
C HIS A 108 -27.86 5.10 -17.94
N LEU A 109 -27.27 4.59 -19.01
CA LEU A 109 -26.07 5.15 -19.63
C LEU A 109 -26.43 5.90 -20.90
N ALA A 110 -25.74 7.00 -21.16
CA ALA A 110 -25.79 7.69 -22.42
C ALA A 110 -24.39 7.94 -22.96
N VAL A 111 -24.22 7.86 -24.26
CA VAL A 111 -22.95 8.00 -24.96
C VAL A 111 -23.03 9.19 -25.92
N GLU A 112 -21.97 10.00 -25.91
CA GLU A 112 -21.72 11.11 -26.83
C GLU A 112 -20.45 10.78 -27.63
N GLY A 113 -20.47 11.12 -28.91
CA GLY A 113 -19.33 10.84 -29.77
C GLY A 113 -19.48 11.42 -31.17
N MET A 114 -18.63 10.97 -32.07
CA MET A 114 -18.60 11.39 -33.47
C MET A 114 -18.71 10.15 -34.37
N LEU A 115 -19.46 10.34 -35.44
CA LEU A 115 -19.55 9.42 -36.58
C LEU A 115 -18.68 9.95 -37.70
N THR A 116 -17.82 9.09 -38.19
CA THR A 116 -16.86 9.45 -39.25
C THR A 116 -17.12 8.61 -40.48
N THR A 117 -17.33 9.29 -41.61
CA THR A 117 -17.47 8.66 -42.92
C THR A 117 -16.33 9.15 -43.82
N ALA A 118 -15.59 8.20 -44.38
CA ALA A 118 -14.65 8.50 -45.45
C ALA A 118 -15.34 8.30 -46.79
N ARG A 119 -15.36 9.32 -47.64
CA ARG A 119 -15.83 9.27 -49.03
C ARG A 119 -14.69 9.60 -49.99
N GLY A 120 -14.60 8.86 -51.08
CA GLY A 120 -13.57 9.02 -52.11
C GLY A 120 -12.53 7.93 -52.10
N GLY A 121 -11.85 7.74 -53.23
CA GLY A 121 -10.74 6.81 -53.43
C GLY A 121 -9.56 7.51 -54.04
N GLY A 122 -8.33 7.02 -53.79
CA GLY A 122 -7.11 7.62 -54.29
C GLY A 122 -6.66 8.85 -53.50
N ALA A 123 -6.03 9.84 -54.17
CA ALA A 123 -5.42 11.01 -53.54
C ALA A 123 -6.39 12.01 -52.91
N PHE A 124 -7.70 11.84 -53.10
CA PHE A 124 -8.75 12.75 -52.57
C PHE A 124 -9.75 11.98 -51.69
N GLN A 125 -9.39 11.80 -50.44
CA GLN A 125 -10.28 11.25 -49.44
C GLN A 125 -10.89 12.38 -48.59
N MET A 126 -12.19 12.60 -48.70
CA MET A 126 -12.92 13.53 -47.82
C MET A 126 -13.47 12.77 -46.63
N THR A 127 -13.13 13.26 -45.46
CA THR A 127 -13.67 12.75 -44.20
C THR A 127 -14.73 13.70 -43.67
N THR A 128 -15.95 13.20 -43.48
CA THR A 128 -17.05 13.98 -42.87
C THR A 128 -17.31 13.40 -41.48
N SER A 129 -17.39 14.30 -40.48
CA SER A 129 -17.68 13.92 -39.12
C SER A 129 -18.97 14.59 -38.64
N SER A 130 -19.83 13.84 -37.94
CA SER A 130 -21.07 14.35 -37.32
C SER A 130 -21.15 13.87 -35.87
N GLY A 131 -21.52 14.78 -34.94
CA GLY A 131 -21.73 14.45 -33.55
C GLY A 131 -23.02 13.65 -33.35
N PHE A 132 -23.01 12.74 -32.36
CA PHE A 132 -24.21 12.05 -31.92
C PHE A 132 -24.28 11.98 -30.39
N ARG A 133 -25.51 11.87 -29.87
CA ARG A 133 -25.80 11.55 -28.49
C ARG A 133 -26.85 10.46 -28.45
N LYS A 134 -26.60 9.36 -27.73
CA LYS A 134 -27.51 8.22 -27.69
C LYS A 134 -27.67 7.72 -26.25
N ALA A 135 -28.91 7.63 -25.76
CA ALA A 135 -29.21 6.87 -24.58
C ALA A 135 -29.20 5.37 -24.93
N LEU A 136 -28.52 4.58 -24.12
CA LEU A 136 -28.46 3.13 -24.27
C LEU A 136 -29.61 2.46 -23.54
N ALA A 137 -29.90 1.21 -23.90
CA ALA A 137 -30.83 0.41 -23.15
C ALA A 137 -30.38 0.25 -21.70
N PRO A 138 -31.28 0.27 -20.71
CA PRO A 138 -30.92 0.10 -19.32
C PRO A 138 -30.17 -1.21 -19.10
N LEU A 139 -29.05 -1.14 -18.41
CA LEU A 139 -28.22 -2.29 -18.06
C LEU A 139 -28.51 -2.74 -16.63
N ALA A 140 -29.10 -3.92 -16.47
CA ALA A 140 -29.25 -4.55 -15.17
C ALA A 140 -27.87 -5.07 -14.70
N LEU A 141 -27.40 -4.57 -13.56
CA LEU A 141 -26.19 -5.07 -12.90
C LEU A 141 -26.56 -6.26 -11.99
N ASP A 142 -25.79 -7.33 -12.09
CA ASP A 142 -25.77 -8.43 -11.12
C ASP A 142 -24.31 -8.59 -10.63
N VAL A 143 -24.01 -7.94 -9.51
CA VAL A 143 -22.69 -8.00 -8.87
C VAL A 143 -22.82 -8.79 -7.58
N ARG A 144 -22.24 -9.97 -7.56
CA ARG A 144 -22.36 -10.92 -6.45
C ARG A 144 -21.22 -10.76 -5.45
N PRO A 145 -21.49 -11.03 -4.16
CA PRO A 145 -20.44 -11.12 -3.15
C PRO A 145 -19.49 -12.30 -3.45
N LEU A 146 -18.31 -12.25 -2.85
CA LEU A 146 -17.40 -13.40 -2.86
C LEU A 146 -18.01 -14.60 -2.14
N PRO A 147 -17.70 -15.85 -2.56
CA PRO A 147 -18.22 -17.06 -1.91
C PRO A 147 -17.93 -17.08 -0.40
N GLU A 148 -18.90 -17.53 0.40
CA GLU A 148 -18.69 -17.75 1.82
C GLU A 148 -17.91 -19.05 2.10
N ALA A 149 -18.07 -20.05 1.21
CA ALA A 149 -17.42 -21.33 1.35
C ALA A 149 -15.88 -21.20 1.30
N GLY A 150 -15.20 -21.67 2.33
CA GLY A 150 -13.75 -21.63 2.43
C GLY A 150 -13.16 -20.25 2.74
N ARG A 151 -13.99 -19.24 3.10
CA ARG A 151 -13.51 -17.91 3.47
C ARG A 151 -12.75 -17.96 4.79
N PRO A 152 -11.47 -17.56 4.82
CA PRO A 152 -10.72 -17.44 6.06
C PRO A 152 -11.28 -16.37 6.99
N ALA A 153 -11.18 -16.57 8.31
CA ALA A 153 -11.69 -15.60 9.29
C ALA A 153 -10.96 -14.24 9.24
N ASP A 154 -9.70 -14.25 8.79
CA ASP A 154 -8.86 -13.06 8.64
C ASP A 154 -8.94 -12.41 7.26
N PHE A 155 -9.82 -12.91 6.38
CA PHE A 155 -9.98 -12.37 5.02
C PHE A 155 -10.47 -10.92 5.04
N SER A 156 -9.71 -10.04 4.43
CA SER A 156 -9.96 -8.58 4.40
C SER A 156 -10.45 -8.04 3.06
N GLY A 157 -10.76 -8.92 2.08
CA GLY A 157 -11.30 -8.50 0.79
C GLY A 157 -10.26 -8.37 -0.34
N ALA A 158 -9.05 -8.90 -0.16
CA ALA A 158 -8.04 -8.93 -1.21
C ALA A 158 -8.43 -9.94 -2.32
N VAL A 159 -8.37 -9.51 -3.59
CA VAL A 159 -8.78 -10.32 -4.76
C VAL A 159 -7.77 -10.17 -5.89
N GLY A 160 -7.27 -11.28 -6.42
CA GLY A 160 -6.34 -11.28 -7.54
C GLY A 160 -5.78 -12.66 -7.82
N THR A 161 -5.02 -12.82 -8.91
CA THR A 161 -4.49 -14.13 -9.33
C THR A 161 -3.11 -14.40 -8.77
N SER A 162 -2.40 -13.37 -8.32
CA SER A 162 -1.05 -13.48 -7.75
C SER A 162 -0.86 -12.50 -6.62
N PHE A 163 -0.51 -13.00 -5.45
CA PHE A 163 -0.08 -12.24 -4.29
C PHE A 163 1.23 -12.81 -3.76
N THR A 164 2.26 -11.99 -3.72
CA THR A 164 3.57 -12.38 -3.20
C THR A 164 3.91 -11.49 -2.02
N LEU A 165 4.18 -12.09 -0.87
CA LEU A 165 4.53 -11.39 0.35
C LEU A 165 6.00 -11.67 0.70
N ALA A 166 6.78 -10.61 0.88
CA ALA A 166 8.17 -10.67 1.30
C ALA A 166 8.34 -9.99 2.66
N GLN A 167 9.34 -10.43 3.42
CA GLN A 167 9.72 -9.85 4.70
C GLN A 167 11.21 -9.55 4.74
N THR A 168 11.59 -8.39 5.28
CA THR A 168 12.96 -8.04 5.62
C THR A 168 13.03 -7.54 7.06
N LEU A 169 14.19 -7.70 7.71
CA LEU A 169 14.43 -7.28 9.09
C LEU A 169 15.60 -6.32 9.14
N THR A 170 15.49 -5.28 9.95
CA THR A 170 16.56 -4.29 10.16
C THR A 170 16.55 -3.82 11.62
N PRO A 171 17.66 -3.99 12.36
CA PRO A 171 18.82 -4.81 12.03
C PRO A 171 18.50 -6.31 12.07
N ASP A 172 19.35 -7.15 11.47
CA ASP A 172 19.26 -8.63 11.54
C ASP A 172 20.15 -9.21 12.65
N ARG A 173 21.07 -8.40 13.20
CA ARG A 173 21.93 -8.70 14.34
C ARG A 173 21.48 -7.89 15.55
N VAL A 174 21.14 -8.57 16.63
CA VAL A 174 20.44 -7.95 17.76
C VAL A 174 20.81 -8.58 19.10
N HIS A 175 20.53 -7.88 20.18
CA HIS A 175 20.47 -8.41 21.53
C HIS A 175 19.00 -8.60 21.95
N PRO A 176 18.71 -9.45 22.93
CA PRO A 176 17.39 -9.50 23.54
C PRO A 176 16.95 -8.10 24.01
N GLY A 177 15.73 -7.71 23.67
CA GLY A 177 15.20 -6.37 23.98
C GLY A 177 15.47 -5.29 22.93
N ASP A 178 16.30 -5.55 21.92
CA ASP A 178 16.52 -4.62 20.82
C ASP A 178 15.26 -4.48 19.94
N LEU A 179 15.13 -3.30 19.33
CA LEU A 179 14.06 -3.01 18.39
C LEU A 179 14.45 -3.50 17.00
N VAL A 180 13.65 -4.37 16.42
CA VAL A 180 13.80 -4.86 15.05
C VAL A 180 12.64 -4.31 14.21
N THR A 181 12.95 -3.61 13.16
CA THR A 181 11.94 -3.20 12.18
C THR A 181 11.77 -4.31 11.15
N ALA A 182 10.60 -4.93 11.15
CA ALA A 182 10.17 -5.81 10.08
C ALA A 182 9.47 -4.99 9.00
N THR A 183 9.92 -5.13 7.76
CA THR A 183 9.28 -4.52 6.59
C THR A 183 8.63 -5.62 5.77
N TYR A 184 7.33 -5.51 5.54
CA TYR A 184 6.53 -6.42 4.73
C TYR A 184 6.23 -5.75 3.40
N THR A 185 6.59 -6.39 2.30
CA THR A 185 6.26 -5.92 0.95
C THR A 185 5.35 -6.93 0.28
N LEU A 186 4.14 -6.50 -0.03
CA LEU A 186 3.15 -7.24 -0.80
C LEU A 186 3.18 -6.74 -2.24
N THR A 187 3.34 -7.65 -3.20
CA THR A 187 3.16 -7.39 -4.63
C THR A 187 1.97 -8.20 -5.11
N PHE A 188 1.08 -7.59 -5.89
CA PHE A 188 -0.17 -8.22 -6.32
C PHE A 188 -0.62 -7.72 -7.69
N ASP A 189 -1.42 -8.54 -8.38
CA ASP A 189 -1.98 -8.26 -9.71
C ASP A 189 -3.47 -7.91 -9.68
N GLY A 190 -4.03 -7.62 -8.51
CA GLY A 190 -5.48 -7.48 -8.36
C GLY A 190 -5.91 -6.26 -7.56
N TYR A 191 -6.73 -6.51 -6.57
CA TYR A 191 -7.25 -5.53 -5.64
C TYR A 191 -6.84 -5.89 -4.21
N CYS A 192 -6.21 -4.95 -3.54
CA CYS A 192 -5.89 -5.05 -2.12
C CYS A 192 -6.49 -3.84 -1.42
N PRO A 193 -7.58 -4.00 -0.64
CA PRO A 193 -8.25 -2.89 0.02
C PRO A 193 -7.35 -2.28 1.12
N SER A 194 -7.60 -1.02 1.47
CA SER A 194 -6.77 -0.28 2.43
C SER A 194 -6.74 -0.90 3.83
N ASN A 195 -7.77 -1.61 4.21
CA ASN A 195 -7.86 -2.33 5.49
C ASN A 195 -7.21 -3.72 5.46
N ALA A 196 -6.67 -4.17 4.32
CA ALA A 196 -5.94 -5.42 4.22
C ALA A 196 -4.49 -5.20 4.60
N TRP A 197 -4.03 -5.87 5.63
CA TRP A 197 -2.62 -5.89 6.04
C TRP A 197 -2.17 -7.31 6.36
N PRO A 198 -0.85 -7.59 6.24
CA PRO A 198 -0.28 -8.86 6.63
C PRO A 198 -0.44 -9.11 8.13
N ARG A 199 -0.80 -10.33 8.50
CA ARG A 199 -0.98 -10.74 9.89
C ARG A 199 0.07 -11.74 10.31
N ILE A 200 0.50 -11.67 11.55
CA ILE A 200 1.36 -12.69 12.16
C ILE A 200 0.48 -13.92 12.43
N GLU A 201 0.83 -15.06 11.82
CA GLU A 201 0.09 -16.32 12.00
C GLU A 201 0.22 -16.83 13.44
N HIS A 202 1.44 -16.77 14.00
CA HIS A 202 1.73 -17.20 15.37
C HIS A 202 2.75 -16.26 15.99
N LEU A 203 2.34 -15.50 16.99
CA LEU A 203 3.26 -14.70 17.78
C LEU A 203 3.77 -15.52 18.97
N SER A 204 5.01 -15.98 18.87
CA SER A 204 5.69 -16.62 19.99
C SER A 204 5.85 -15.68 21.17
N THR A 205 5.82 -16.19 22.40
CA THR A 205 6.12 -15.44 23.64
C THR A 205 7.53 -14.86 23.65
N ALA A 206 8.42 -15.39 22.81
CA ALA A 206 9.78 -14.88 22.60
C ALA A 206 9.81 -13.51 21.90
N PHE A 207 8.69 -13.06 21.30
CA PHE A 207 8.56 -11.75 20.68
C PHE A 207 7.49 -10.89 21.31
N ARG A 208 7.72 -9.58 21.30
CA ARG A 208 6.68 -8.56 21.39
C ARG A 208 6.55 -7.88 20.06
N ALA A 209 5.35 -7.85 19.50
CA ALA A 209 5.04 -7.14 18.25
C ALA A 209 4.19 -5.91 18.54
N TYR A 210 4.49 -4.83 17.86
CA TYR A 210 3.68 -3.61 17.84
C TYR A 210 2.78 -3.60 16.61
N GLU A 211 1.82 -2.68 16.53
CA GLU A 211 0.94 -2.57 15.37
C GLU A 211 1.72 -2.21 14.09
N PRO A 212 1.41 -2.86 12.97
CA PRO A 212 2.00 -2.51 11.69
C PRO A 212 1.49 -1.15 11.21
N LYS A 213 2.36 -0.40 10.52
CA LYS A 213 2.02 0.87 9.88
C LYS A 213 2.28 0.78 8.39
N GLU A 214 1.36 1.27 7.59
CA GLU A 214 1.56 1.36 6.15
C GLU A 214 2.63 2.43 5.86
N ALA A 215 3.66 2.04 5.10
CA ALA A 215 4.77 2.90 4.72
C ALA A 215 4.64 3.42 3.29
N ALA A 216 4.12 2.58 2.37
CA ALA A 216 3.91 2.95 0.98
C ALA A 216 2.79 2.10 0.35
N ALA A 217 2.08 2.70 -0.62
CA ALA A 217 1.09 2.02 -1.44
C ALA A 217 1.19 2.48 -2.89
N THR A 218 1.16 1.51 -3.80
CA THR A 218 1.06 1.71 -5.26
C THR A 218 -0.10 0.85 -5.78
N PRO A 219 -0.50 0.98 -7.05
CA PRO A 219 -1.56 0.14 -7.61
C PRO A 219 -1.29 -1.37 -7.56
N THR A 220 -0.02 -1.79 -7.52
CA THR A 220 0.42 -3.19 -7.58
C THR A 220 1.28 -3.63 -6.40
N SER A 221 1.54 -2.74 -5.44
CA SER A 221 2.39 -3.06 -4.28
C SER A 221 1.99 -2.25 -3.06
N ARG A 222 2.11 -2.87 -1.88
CA ARG A 222 1.96 -2.19 -0.58
C ARG A 222 3.06 -2.61 0.37
N THR A 223 3.53 -1.67 1.16
CA THR A 223 4.60 -1.90 2.12
C THR A 223 4.16 -1.46 3.51
N TRP A 224 4.41 -2.30 4.50
CA TRP A 224 4.18 -2.00 5.91
C TRP A 224 5.46 -2.18 6.72
N THR A 225 5.56 -1.41 7.79
CA THR A 225 6.62 -1.56 8.78
C THR A 225 6.00 -1.94 10.12
N GLN A 226 6.63 -2.87 10.82
CA GLN A 226 6.22 -3.32 12.15
C GLN A 226 7.45 -3.44 13.05
N VAL A 227 7.32 -2.97 14.28
CA VAL A 227 8.39 -3.13 15.26
C VAL A 227 8.20 -4.45 16.00
N LEU A 228 9.23 -5.28 15.98
CA LEU A 228 9.34 -6.53 16.73
C LEU A 228 10.42 -6.37 17.79
N VAL A 229 10.20 -6.92 18.98
CA VAL A 229 11.18 -6.94 20.07
C VAL A 229 11.39 -8.40 20.49
N PRO A 230 12.53 -9.00 20.13
CA PRO A 230 12.90 -10.32 20.66
C PRO A 230 13.18 -10.18 22.14
N ARG A 231 12.53 -11.00 22.97
CA ARG A 231 12.68 -11.00 24.43
C ARG A 231 13.77 -11.93 24.92
N THR A 232 14.01 -12.99 24.16
CA THR A 232 14.96 -14.05 24.52
C THR A 232 15.81 -14.40 23.29
N THR A 233 16.94 -15.04 23.51
CA THR A 233 17.82 -15.56 22.45
C THR A 233 17.19 -16.70 21.64
N ASP A 234 16.10 -17.30 22.13
CA ASP A 234 15.36 -18.36 21.41
C ASP A 234 14.56 -17.80 20.22
N ALA A 235 14.39 -16.48 20.15
CA ALA A 235 13.72 -15.79 19.05
C ALA A 235 14.56 -15.76 17.75
N THR A 236 15.12 -16.90 17.35
CA THR A 236 16.07 -17.01 16.22
C THR A 236 15.46 -16.74 14.85
N ASN A 237 14.15 -16.85 14.73
CA ASN A 237 13.42 -16.60 13.48
C ASN A 237 12.28 -15.62 13.73
N SER A 238 12.07 -14.68 12.79
CA SER A 238 10.91 -13.79 12.82
C SER A 238 9.61 -14.59 12.75
N PRO A 239 8.49 -14.04 13.25
CA PRO A 239 7.18 -14.65 13.06
C PRO A 239 6.84 -14.83 11.57
N LEU A 240 6.11 -15.89 11.25
CA LEU A 240 5.48 -16.08 9.95
C LEU A 240 4.38 -15.05 9.77
N VAL A 241 4.36 -14.43 8.59
CA VAL A 241 3.37 -13.42 8.25
C VAL A 241 2.64 -13.84 7.01
N SER A 242 1.32 -13.68 7.02
CA SER A 242 0.45 -14.09 5.92
C SER A 242 -0.61 -13.05 5.61
N LEU A 243 -1.18 -13.17 4.41
CA LEU A 243 -2.33 -12.41 3.94
C LEU A 243 -3.22 -13.32 3.10
N SER A 244 -4.48 -13.43 3.50
CA SER A 244 -5.49 -14.22 2.79
C SER A 244 -6.09 -13.42 1.64
N TYR A 245 -6.23 -14.03 0.46
CA TYR A 245 -6.83 -13.42 -0.71
C TYR A 245 -7.72 -14.41 -1.47
N TYR A 246 -8.66 -13.89 -2.27
CA TYR A 246 -9.48 -14.71 -3.15
C TYR A 246 -8.86 -14.73 -4.56
N ASN A 247 -8.63 -15.93 -5.10
CA ASN A 247 -8.13 -16.10 -6.46
C ASN A 247 -9.31 -16.41 -7.41
N PRO A 248 -9.69 -15.46 -8.30
CA PRO A 248 -10.81 -15.66 -9.19
C PRO A 248 -10.56 -16.70 -10.29
N ARG A 249 -9.30 -17.06 -10.58
CA ARG A 249 -8.96 -18.10 -11.55
C ARG A 249 -9.21 -19.49 -11.01
N THR A 250 -8.82 -19.73 -9.75
CA THR A 250 -9.02 -21.02 -9.07
C THR A 250 -10.37 -21.10 -8.36
N CYS A 251 -11.09 -19.97 -8.23
CA CYS A 251 -12.32 -19.80 -7.44
C CYS A 251 -12.13 -20.25 -5.98
N ARG A 252 -10.96 -19.97 -5.39
CA ARG A 252 -10.61 -20.37 -4.03
C ARG A 252 -9.95 -19.23 -3.26
N TYR A 253 -10.03 -19.35 -1.94
CA TYR A 253 -9.21 -18.54 -1.05
C TYR A 253 -7.82 -19.15 -0.94
N GLU A 254 -6.81 -18.32 -1.07
CA GLU A 254 -5.40 -18.65 -1.03
C GLU A 254 -4.70 -17.75 -0.01
N VAL A 255 -3.48 -18.13 0.40
CA VAL A 255 -2.71 -17.39 1.42
C VAL A 255 -1.32 -17.10 0.89
N ALA A 256 -1.00 -15.82 0.77
CA ALA A 256 0.36 -15.35 0.53
C ALA A 256 1.12 -15.34 1.86
N ARG A 257 2.28 -16.01 1.92
CA ARG A 257 3.12 -16.10 3.11
C ARG A 257 4.49 -15.50 2.88
N ALA A 258 4.98 -14.71 3.84
CA ALA A 258 6.37 -14.30 3.88
C ALA A 258 7.17 -15.35 4.67
N PRO A 259 8.26 -15.88 4.10
CA PRO A 259 9.13 -16.81 4.83
C PRO A 259 9.76 -16.12 6.04
N ALA A 260 9.86 -16.83 7.14
CA ALA A 260 10.53 -16.36 8.33
C ALA A 260 11.99 -15.97 8.02
N LYS A 261 12.46 -14.89 8.63
CA LYS A 261 13.84 -14.40 8.51
C LYS A 261 14.60 -14.70 9.78
N ARG A 262 15.85 -15.11 9.62
CA ARG A 262 16.72 -15.41 10.74
C ARG A 262 17.18 -14.12 11.42
N LEU A 263 17.15 -14.12 12.77
CA LEU A 263 17.78 -13.14 13.63
C LEU A 263 19.08 -13.74 14.19
N VAL A 264 20.14 -12.96 14.21
CA VAL A 264 21.42 -13.35 14.77
C VAL A 264 21.61 -12.61 16.09
N PHE A 265 21.64 -13.35 17.18
CA PHE A 265 21.94 -12.75 18.49
C PHE A 265 23.45 -12.59 18.65
N VAL A 266 23.86 -11.38 19.01
CA VAL A 266 25.26 -11.06 19.31
C VAL A 266 25.47 -11.29 20.80
N SER A 267 26.41 -12.14 21.15
CA SER A 267 26.85 -12.31 22.54
C SER A 267 27.95 -11.29 22.86
N ASP A 268 27.82 -10.58 23.96
CA ASP A 268 28.82 -9.60 24.45
C ASP A 268 30.16 -10.24 24.86
N THR A 269 30.36 -11.52 24.56
CA THR A 269 31.55 -12.28 24.99
C THR A 269 32.88 -11.78 24.37
N ALA A 270 32.81 -10.89 23.37
CA ALA A 270 34.03 -10.35 22.75
C ALA A 270 34.67 -9.18 23.51
N ALA A 271 33.98 -8.59 24.49
CA ALA A 271 34.55 -7.47 25.28
C ALA A 271 35.29 -7.93 26.57
N SER A 272 35.15 -9.22 26.95
CA SER A 272 35.71 -9.74 28.21
C SER A 272 37.08 -10.41 28.08
N THR A 273 37.62 -10.57 26.86
CA THR A 273 38.88 -11.31 26.66
C THR A 273 40.13 -10.44 26.53
N GLN A 274 40.03 -9.12 26.76
CA GLN A 274 41.21 -8.25 26.78
C GLN A 274 41.62 -7.75 28.15
N ASN A 275 41.05 -8.28 29.24
CA ASN A 275 41.51 -7.96 30.59
C ASN A 275 42.05 -9.19 31.32
N THR A 276 42.89 -10.00 30.68
CA THR A 276 43.72 -10.97 31.39
C THR A 276 45.17 -10.54 31.33
N ALA A 277 45.55 -9.90 32.41
CA ALA A 277 46.90 -9.91 33.03
C ALA A 277 48.12 -9.84 32.11
N VAL A 278 48.66 -8.66 32.02
CA VAL A 278 50.11 -8.54 32.04
C VAL A 278 50.47 -7.84 33.35
N MET A 279 50.74 -8.66 34.35
CA MET A 279 51.66 -8.24 35.44
C MET A 279 53.05 -8.24 34.86
N VAL A 280 53.63 -7.07 34.64
CA VAL A 280 55.04 -6.89 34.47
C VAL A 280 55.49 -5.69 35.29
N ASN A 281 56.44 -5.99 36.13
CA ASN A 281 57.16 -5.20 37.13
C ASN A 281 57.39 -3.73 36.82
N ALA A 282 57.30 -2.96 37.88
CA ALA A 282 57.82 -1.61 38.01
C ALA A 282 59.27 -1.51 37.67
N ALA A 283 59.63 -0.57 36.83
CA ALA A 283 60.70 0.35 36.98
C ALA A 283 60.77 1.31 35.78
N ASP A 284 60.76 2.54 36.13
CA ASP A 284 61.40 3.70 35.46
C ASP A 284 60.65 4.47 34.35
N ALA A 285 60.50 5.75 34.70
CA ALA A 285 60.66 7.01 33.96
C ALA A 285 59.55 7.44 32.96
N SER A 286 58.86 8.50 33.41
CA SER A 286 58.65 9.80 32.75
C SER A 286 57.96 9.93 31.38
N GLU A 287 56.86 10.66 31.47
CA GLU A 287 56.27 11.64 30.57
C GLU A 287 55.03 11.24 29.73
N PRO A 288 54.12 12.20 29.44
CA PRO A 288 52.67 11.96 29.45
C PRO A 288 52.10 11.73 28.07
N GLY A 289 51.27 10.71 27.93
CA GLY A 289 50.51 10.40 26.73
C GLY A 289 49.02 10.25 27.03
N PRO A 290 48.14 10.37 26.08
CA PRO A 290 46.76 10.87 26.25
C PRO A 290 45.83 9.92 26.95
N GLN A 291 44.99 10.52 27.77
CA GLN A 291 43.91 9.96 28.57
C GLN A 291 43.08 8.89 27.89
N ALA A 292 43.06 7.71 28.47
CA ALA A 292 42.05 6.69 28.26
C ALA A 292 40.70 7.23 28.73
N ALA A 293 39.69 7.18 27.86
CA ALA A 293 38.36 7.61 28.16
C ALA A 293 37.75 6.73 29.25
N ALA A 294 37.54 7.29 30.41
CA ALA A 294 36.78 6.70 31.49
C ALA A 294 35.31 6.54 31.05
N SER A 295 34.78 5.34 31.25
CA SER A 295 33.34 5.07 31.15
C SER A 295 32.58 5.86 32.20
N GLY A 296 32.33 7.14 31.95
CA GLY A 296 31.62 8.03 32.85
C GLY A 296 30.12 7.84 32.70
N THR A 297 29.46 7.45 33.78
CA THR A 297 28.03 7.65 33.92
C THR A 297 27.78 9.15 33.98
N SER A 298 27.36 9.74 32.86
CA SER A 298 27.08 11.17 32.78
C SER A 298 25.61 11.40 33.12
N ALA A 299 25.33 12.15 34.17
CA ALA A 299 23.99 12.68 34.41
C ALA A 299 23.76 13.87 33.49
N ALA A 300 22.80 13.79 32.60
CA ALA A 300 22.46 14.87 31.70
C ALA A 300 21.89 16.07 32.50
N SER A 301 22.51 17.24 32.36
CA SER A 301 22.04 18.47 33.00
C SER A 301 20.83 19.13 32.33
N SER A 302 20.41 18.60 31.21
CA SER A 302 19.26 19.04 30.43
C SER A 302 18.29 17.89 30.16
N LEU A 303 17.10 18.24 29.66
CA LEU A 303 16.09 17.26 29.24
C LEU A 303 16.69 16.30 28.22
N LEU A 304 16.67 14.99 28.52
CA LEU A 304 17.25 13.98 27.66
C LEU A 304 16.18 13.43 26.71
N VAL A 305 16.32 13.73 25.43
CA VAL A 305 15.41 13.21 24.38
C VAL A 305 16.07 12.00 23.75
N LEU A 306 15.45 10.82 23.92
CA LEU A 306 15.87 9.57 23.28
C LEU A 306 15.05 9.36 22.03
N ARG A 307 15.69 9.01 20.92
CA ARG A 307 15.09 8.69 19.63
C ARG A 307 15.32 7.23 19.25
N PHE A 308 14.49 6.69 18.36
CA PHE A 308 14.62 5.32 17.86
C PHE A 308 15.87 5.10 17.00
N GLY A 309 16.41 6.13 16.35
CA GLY A 309 17.59 6.03 15.50
C GLY A 309 18.46 7.29 15.56
N PRO A 310 19.72 7.23 15.04
CA PRO A 310 20.67 8.33 15.04
C PRO A 310 20.34 9.36 13.93
N SER A 311 19.14 9.95 13.98
CA SER A 311 18.66 10.96 13.04
C SER A 311 17.64 11.88 13.70
N ASP A 312 17.66 13.16 13.35
CA ASP A 312 16.66 14.14 13.80
C ASP A 312 15.25 13.83 13.30
N ALA A 313 15.13 13.12 12.17
CA ALA A 313 13.87 12.63 11.63
C ALA A 313 13.34 11.37 12.34
N SER A 314 14.15 10.71 13.18
CA SER A 314 13.71 9.53 13.92
C SER A 314 12.68 9.90 14.99
N PRO A 315 11.61 9.10 15.16
CA PRO A 315 10.61 9.32 16.19
C PRO A 315 11.22 9.40 17.59
N VAL A 316 10.67 10.24 18.45
CA VAL A 316 11.06 10.33 19.86
C VAL A 316 10.55 9.09 20.59
N LEU A 317 11.45 8.37 21.22
CA LEU A 317 11.17 7.17 22.01
C LEU A 317 10.74 7.54 23.44
N ALA A 318 11.50 8.42 24.05
CA ALA A 318 11.26 8.89 25.41
C ALA A 318 11.86 10.27 25.63
N THR A 319 11.24 11.05 26.51
CA THR A 319 11.80 12.29 27.05
C THR A 319 11.98 12.11 28.55
N LEU A 320 13.23 12.21 29.01
CA LEU A 320 13.60 11.93 30.40
C LEU A 320 14.02 13.22 31.11
N PRO A 321 13.71 13.36 32.40
CA PRO A 321 14.07 14.55 33.16
C PRO A 321 15.59 14.70 33.33
N PRO A 322 16.07 15.93 33.57
CA PRO A 322 17.46 16.17 33.92
C PRO A 322 17.90 15.32 35.11
N GLY A 323 19.13 14.87 35.10
CA GLY A 323 19.68 14.01 36.15
C GLY A 323 19.39 12.51 35.98
N THR A 324 18.68 12.10 34.92
CA THR A 324 18.47 10.67 34.62
C THR A 324 19.82 10.01 34.35
N PRO A 325 20.20 8.95 35.10
CA PRO A 325 21.43 8.23 34.85
C PRO A 325 21.38 7.55 33.50
N ALA A 326 22.39 7.81 32.66
CA ALA A 326 22.49 7.25 31.33
C ALA A 326 23.89 6.67 31.10
N GLN A 327 23.97 5.48 30.57
CA GLN A 327 25.19 4.82 30.16
C GLN A 327 25.35 4.86 28.65
N GLU A 328 26.45 5.40 28.16
CA GLU A 328 26.73 5.40 26.71
C GLU A 328 27.12 3.98 26.25
N ARG A 329 26.42 3.42 25.29
CA ARG A 329 26.67 2.08 24.72
C ARG A 329 27.32 2.13 23.34
N ALA A 330 27.04 3.17 22.56
CA ALA A 330 27.61 3.35 21.22
C ALA A 330 27.58 4.81 20.81
N ARG A 331 28.42 5.18 19.83
CA ARG A 331 28.47 6.51 19.24
C ARG A 331 28.60 6.42 17.72
N THR A 332 27.79 7.19 16.98
CA THR A 332 27.87 7.26 15.52
C THR A 332 27.44 8.65 15.03
N ASN A 333 28.22 9.29 14.18
CA ASN A 333 27.90 10.58 13.53
C ASN A 333 27.36 11.67 14.49
N GLY A 334 27.96 11.82 15.68
CA GLY A 334 27.54 12.79 16.69
C GLY A 334 26.32 12.39 17.51
N TRP A 335 25.77 11.19 17.29
CA TRP A 335 24.71 10.58 18.07
C TRP A 335 25.28 9.58 19.07
N ARG A 336 24.75 9.58 20.29
CA ARG A 336 25.09 8.65 21.35
C ARG A 336 23.94 7.71 21.62
N ARG A 337 24.19 6.40 21.64
CA ARG A 337 23.20 5.42 22.09
C ARG A 337 23.31 5.30 23.59
N LEU A 338 22.26 5.73 24.26
CA LEU A 338 22.21 5.80 25.72
C LEU A 338 21.26 4.74 26.25
N GLU A 339 21.71 4.04 27.29
CA GLU A 339 20.89 3.15 28.09
C GLU A 339 20.54 3.85 29.41
N THR A 340 19.25 3.87 29.72
CA THR A 340 18.69 4.42 30.94
C THR A 340 17.80 3.38 31.61
N PRO A 341 17.47 3.51 32.90
CA PRO A 341 16.55 2.57 33.56
C PRO A 341 15.16 2.44 32.91
N ARG A 342 14.78 3.35 32.05
CA ARG A 342 13.45 3.39 31.41
C ARG A 342 13.46 3.10 29.93
N ALA A 343 14.55 3.33 29.21
CA ALA A 343 14.62 3.14 27.77
C ALA A 343 16.08 3.13 27.27
N ILE A 344 16.29 2.48 26.11
CA ILE A 344 17.55 2.57 25.35
C ILE A 344 17.22 3.27 24.05
N GLY A 345 17.95 4.34 23.74
CA GLY A 345 17.70 5.12 22.53
C GLY A 345 18.88 6.01 22.15
N TRP A 346 18.74 6.76 21.07
CA TRP A 346 19.75 7.66 20.55
C TRP A 346 19.49 9.10 20.99
N SER A 347 20.52 9.79 21.44
CA SER A 347 20.52 11.23 21.76
C SER A 347 21.70 11.91 21.09
N ARG A 348 21.52 13.15 20.77
CA ARG A 348 22.59 13.99 20.20
C ARG A 348 23.46 14.61 21.27
#